data_e6a06de893066fc4133de2378624ff8b
#
_entry.id   e6a06de893066fc4133de2378624ff8b
#
_cell.length_a   1.000
_cell.length_b   1.000
_cell.length_c   1.000
_cell.angle_alpha   90.00
_cell.angle_beta   90.00
_cell.angle_gamma   90.00
#
_symmetry.space_group_name_H-M   'P 1'
#
loop_
_entity.id
_entity.type
_entity.pdbx_description
1 polymer ?
#
loop_
_entity_poly.entity_id
_entity_poly.type
_entity_poly.pdbx_seq_one_letter_code
_entity_poly.pdbx_strand_id
1 'polypeptide(L)'
;MEITESGIKFSFPEGFTAVKFDDSNFYRQRYMNVEGGKGVDVIADSDDALYIIEVKNCSDTAENQDAWRRHFSGTRNMDTFATEITQKVAHALACYAGVSSFGTLIQQDVEMLKIAKALQSKRYSSETKKLYVLLYLEGDFSCKTRSNETILRDIKSRIQNKLKWLHCRVDVVNTSTHR
;
A
#
# COMPACT_ATOMS: atom_id res chain seq x y z
N MET A 1 4.05 13.08 12.35
CA MET A 1 4.75 13.14 11.05
C MET A 1 3.72 13.20 9.95
N GLU A 2 4.01 13.89 8.84
CA GLU A 2 3.08 14.03 7.71
C GLU A 2 3.76 13.58 6.41
N ILE A 3 2.99 12.86 5.57
CA ILE A 3 3.40 12.45 4.21
C ILE A 3 2.29 12.86 3.25
N THR A 4 2.66 13.46 2.13
CA THR A 4 1.72 13.77 1.05
C THR A 4 2.02 12.87 -0.15
N GLU A 5 0.98 12.18 -0.64
CA GLU A 5 1.04 11.32 -1.80
C GLU A 5 -0.17 11.55 -2.71
N SER A 6 0.07 11.78 -4.00
CA SER A 6 -0.97 11.99 -5.01
C SER A 6 -2.02 13.07 -4.60
N GLY A 7 -1.56 14.14 -3.92
CA GLY A 7 -2.41 15.22 -3.41
C GLY A 7 -3.16 14.89 -2.12
N ILE A 8 -2.99 13.70 -1.55
CA ILE A 8 -3.62 13.25 -0.30
C ILE A 8 -2.61 13.34 0.83
N LYS A 9 -3.00 13.97 1.94
CA LYS A 9 -2.16 14.17 3.12
C LYS A 9 -2.47 13.12 4.19
N PHE A 10 -1.44 12.38 4.59
CA PHE A 10 -1.48 11.40 5.67
C PHE A 10 -0.80 11.99 6.90
N SER A 11 -1.49 11.99 8.03
CA SER A 11 -0.96 12.42 9.32
C SER A 11 -0.77 11.21 10.23
N PHE A 12 0.45 10.98 10.66
CA PHE A 12 0.79 9.87 11.56
C PHE A 12 1.02 10.42 12.97
N PRO A 13 0.33 9.89 14.00
CA PRO A 13 0.53 10.26 15.39
C PRO A 13 1.96 10.02 15.87
N GLU A 14 2.26 10.55 17.06
CA GLU A 14 3.49 10.23 17.77
C GLU A 14 3.58 8.71 18.03
N GLY A 15 4.79 8.15 17.94
CA GLY A 15 5.01 6.70 18.04
C GLY A 15 5.03 5.96 16.70
N PHE A 16 4.59 6.60 15.60
CA PHE A 16 4.74 6.02 14.28
C PHE A 16 6.12 6.27 13.67
N THR A 17 6.64 5.26 13.00
CA THR A 17 7.72 5.40 12.01
C THR A 17 7.10 5.21 10.63
N ALA A 18 7.07 6.24 9.79
CA ALA A 18 6.51 6.14 8.45
C ALA A 18 7.52 6.58 7.40
N VAL A 19 7.46 5.96 6.21
CA VAL A 19 8.33 6.27 5.08
C VAL A 19 7.51 6.39 3.80
N LYS A 20 7.86 7.34 2.97
CA LYS A 20 7.47 7.35 1.57
C LYS A 20 8.35 6.31 0.87
N PHE A 21 7.81 5.12 0.65
CA PHE A 21 8.60 3.92 0.34
C PHE A 21 9.26 4.01 -1.02
N ASP A 22 8.51 4.44 -2.04
CA ASP A 22 9.01 4.59 -3.41
C ASP A 22 10.03 5.72 -3.58
N ASP A 23 10.11 6.65 -2.62
CA ASP A 23 11.10 7.72 -2.56
C ASP A 23 12.36 7.33 -1.76
N SER A 24 12.36 6.20 -1.06
CA SER A 24 13.51 5.78 -0.26
C SER A 24 14.75 5.50 -1.14
N ASN A 25 15.93 5.83 -0.63
CA ASN A 25 17.18 5.62 -1.37
C ASN A 25 17.43 4.15 -1.69
N PHE A 26 17.13 3.25 -0.73
CA PHE A 26 17.30 1.82 -0.94
C PHE A 26 16.43 1.30 -2.07
N TYR A 27 15.15 1.69 -2.10
CA TYR A 27 14.25 1.30 -3.17
C TYR A 27 14.74 1.82 -4.52
N ARG A 28 15.02 3.13 -4.63
CA ARG A 28 15.42 3.77 -5.88
C ARG A 28 16.76 3.30 -6.41
N GLN A 29 17.75 3.12 -5.56
CA GLN A 29 19.13 2.82 -5.99
C GLN A 29 19.39 1.32 -6.14
N ARG A 30 18.63 0.47 -5.46
CA ARG A 30 18.92 -0.97 -5.39
C ARG A 30 17.77 -1.82 -5.88
N TYR A 31 16.56 -1.63 -5.31
CA TYR A 31 15.45 -2.52 -5.59
C TYR A 31 14.80 -2.26 -6.96
N MET A 32 14.77 -1.03 -7.46
CA MET A 32 14.28 -0.72 -8.81
C MET A 32 15.05 -1.42 -9.94
N ASN A 33 16.26 -1.91 -9.68
CA ASN A 33 17.02 -2.71 -10.63
C ASN A 33 16.48 -4.14 -10.81
N VAL A 34 15.58 -4.59 -9.95
CA VAL A 34 14.87 -5.86 -10.11
C VAL A 34 13.85 -5.69 -11.24
N GLU A 35 13.92 -6.52 -12.27
CA GLU A 35 12.99 -6.47 -13.40
C GLU A 35 11.53 -6.60 -12.91
N GLY A 36 10.68 -5.68 -13.32
CA GLY A 36 9.30 -5.60 -12.87
C GLY A 36 9.15 -5.15 -11.42
N GLY A 37 10.21 -4.66 -10.78
CA GLY A 37 10.19 -4.14 -9.41
C GLY A 37 9.15 -3.01 -9.27
N LYS A 38 8.24 -3.15 -8.30
CA LYS A 38 7.18 -2.18 -7.99
C LYS A 38 7.23 -1.85 -6.51
N GLY A 39 6.97 -0.60 -6.14
CA GLY A 39 6.83 -0.16 -4.76
C GLY A 39 5.39 0.18 -4.43
N VAL A 40 5.04 0.10 -3.17
CA VAL A 40 3.89 0.79 -2.61
C VAL A 40 4.28 2.24 -2.31
N ASP A 41 3.34 3.11 -2.03
CA ASP A 41 3.65 4.53 -1.85
C ASP A 41 4.15 4.80 -0.42
N VAL A 42 3.45 4.30 0.61
CA VAL A 42 3.79 4.58 2.02
C VAL A 42 3.80 3.30 2.84
N ILE A 43 4.76 3.20 3.76
CA ILE A 43 4.75 2.20 4.83
C ILE A 43 4.88 2.91 6.17
N ALA A 44 4.02 2.52 7.12
CA ALA A 44 3.99 3.09 8.45
C ALA A 44 3.93 1.99 9.51
N ASP A 45 4.80 2.08 10.51
CA ASP A 45 4.93 1.15 11.61
C ASP A 45 4.61 1.82 12.94
N SER A 46 3.85 1.14 13.79
CA SER A 46 3.57 1.49 15.19
C SER A 46 3.77 0.27 16.07
N ASP A 47 3.57 0.42 17.38
CA ASP A 47 3.66 -0.72 18.29
C ASP A 47 2.60 -1.79 18.00
N ASP A 48 1.40 -1.39 17.55
CA ASP A 48 0.25 -2.28 17.35
C ASP A 48 0.07 -2.79 15.93
N ALA A 49 0.62 -2.08 14.95
CA ALA A 49 0.37 -2.40 13.54
C ALA A 49 1.45 -1.92 12.58
N LEU A 50 1.60 -2.65 11.48
CA LEU A 50 2.28 -2.20 10.27
C LEU A 50 1.24 -1.96 9.17
N TYR A 51 1.34 -0.83 8.53
CA TYR A 51 0.50 -0.43 7.42
C TYR A 51 1.32 -0.38 6.13
N ILE A 52 0.87 -1.11 5.12
CA ILE A 52 1.37 -1.04 3.74
C ILE A 52 0.30 -0.33 2.94
N ILE A 53 0.60 0.87 2.44
CA ILE A 53 -0.39 1.78 1.88
C ILE A 53 -0.07 2.07 0.42
N GLU A 54 -1.01 1.78 -0.44
CA GLU A 54 -1.02 2.22 -1.85
C GLU A 54 -2.06 3.32 -2.01
N VAL A 55 -1.72 4.37 -2.76
CA VAL A 55 -2.58 5.54 -2.97
C VAL A 55 -2.88 5.70 -4.46
N LYS A 56 -4.16 5.77 -4.79
CA LYS A 56 -4.64 6.07 -6.14
C LYS A 56 -5.66 7.20 -6.08
N ASN A 57 -5.23 8.39 -6.49
CA ASN A 57 -6.16 9.50 -6.70
C ASN A 57 -6.65 9.47 -8.15
N CYS A 58 -7.91 9.05 -8.33
CA CYS A 58 -8.53 8.91 -9.64
C CYS A 58 -9.50 10.05 -9.94
N SER A 59 -9.54 11.07 -9.08
CA SER A 59 -10.47 12.20 -9.16
C SER A 59 -9.79 13.55 -9.39
N ASP A 60 -8.50 13.55 -9.75
CA ASP A 60 -7.72 14.77 -9.99
C ASP A 60 -8.22 15.58 -11.20
N THR A 61 -8.73 14.89 -12.24
CA THR A 61 -9.43 15.52 -13.38
C THR A 61 -10.69 14.74 -13.73
N ALA A 62 -11.67 15.39 -14.39
CA ALA A 62 -12.89 14.73 -14.86
C ALA A 62 -12.60 13.61 -15.86
N GLU A 63 -11.63 13.83 -16.76
CA GLU A 63 -11.22 12.82 -17.75
C GLU A 63 -10.60 11.60 -17.09
N ASN A 64 -9.74 11.78 -16.09
CA ASN A 64 -9.14 10.70 -15.32
C ASN A 64 -10.21 9.93 -14.53
N GLN A 65 -11.12 10.62 -13.89
CA GLN A 65 -12.26 10.03 -13.17
C GLN A 65 -13.11 9.15 -14.12
N ASP A 66 -13.41 9.62 -15.33
CA ASP A 66 -14.18 8.86 -16.31
C ASP A 66 -13.41 7.66 -16.88
N ALA A 67 -12.10 7.80 -17.07
CA ALA A 67 -11.24 6.70 -17.49
C ALA A 67 -11.24 5.57 -16.46
N TRP A 68 -11.08 5.89 -15.17
CA TRP A 68 -11.13 4.92 -14.10
C TRP A 68 -12.51 4.31 -13.89
N ARG A 69 -13.59 5.08 -14.07
CA ARG A 69 -14.96 4.55 -14.03
C ARG A 69 -15.15 3.49 -15.12
N ARG A 70 -14.69 3.76 -16.35
CA ARG A 70 -14.70 2.76 -17.44
C ARG A 70 -13.81 1.56 -17.12
N HIS A 71 -12.64 1.79 -16.55
CA HIS A 71 -11.71 0.73 -16.17
C HIS A 71 -12.36 -0.25 -15.18
N PHE A 72 -12.99 0.24 -14.13
CA PHE A 72 -13.61 -0.60 -13.11
C PHE A 72 -15.02 -1.11 -13.49
N SER A 73 -15.57 -0.74 -14.63
CA SER A 73 -16.79 -1.35 -15.14
C SER A 73 -16.61 -2.83 -15.56
N GLY A 74 -15.39 -3.23 -15.89
CA GLY A 74 -15.03 -4.59 -16.32
C GLY A 74 -14.38 -5.42 -15.21
N THR A 75 -14.88 -6.64 -14.98
CA THR A 75 -14.34 -7.56 -13.95
C THR A 75 -12.89 -7.95 -14.18
N ARG A 76 -12.47 -8.11 -15.45
CA ARG A 76 -11.08 -8.43 -15.81
C ARG A 76 -10.12 -7.32 -15.40
N ASN A 77 -10.50 -6.07 -15.61
CA ASN A 77 -9.67 -4.92 -15.25
C ASN A 77 -9.48 -4.80 -13.74
N MET A 78 -10.56 -5.04 -12.96
CA MET A 78 -10.47 -5.10 -11.49
C MET A 78 -9.53 -6.21 -11.00
N ASP A 79 -9.52 -7.37 -11.68
CA ASP A 79 -8.62 -8.46 -11.32
C ASP A 79 -7.15 -8.11 -11.64
N THR A 80 -6.90 -7.49 -12.79
CA THR A 80 -5.57 -6.98 -13.17
C THR A 80 -5.09 -5.92 -12.17
N PHE A 81 -5.95 -4.97 -11.81
CA PHE A 81 -5.64 -3.94 -10.82
C PHE A 81 -5.33 -4.54 -9.45
N ALA A 82 -6.16 -5.48 -8.96
CA ALA A 82 -5.90 -6.18 -7.70
C ALA A 82 -4.57 -6.97 -7.75
N THR A 83 -4.22 -7.55 -8.90
CA THR A 83 -2.93 -8.23 -9.09
C THR A 83 -1.77 -7.24 -8.98
N GLU A 84 -1.89 -6.06 -9.58
CA GLU A 84 -0.87 -5.02 -9.49
C GLU A 84 -0.64 -4.59 -8.03
N ILE A 85 -1.71 -4.30 -7.28
CA ILE A 85 -1.60 -3.93 -5.86
C ILE A 85 -0.92 -5.04 -5.06
N THR A 86 -1.30 -6.30 -5.27
CA THR A 86 -0.71 -7.42 -4.54
C THR A 86 0.76 -7.66 -4.89
N GLN A 87 1.16 -7.42 -6.13
CA GLN A 87 2.56 -7.45 -6.54
C GLN A 87 3.37 -6.36 -5.84
N LYS A 88 2.85 -5.13 -5.75
CA LYS A 88 3.49 -4.04 -5.02
C LYS A 88 3.72 -4.39 -3.55
N VAL A 89 2.72 -4.98 -2.89
CA VAL A 89 2.85 -5.46 -1.50
C VAL A 89 3.95 -6.52 -1.37
N ALA A 90 3.96 -7.53 -2.24
CA ALA A 90 4.98 -8.58 -2.22
C ALA A 90 6.40 -8.01 -2.45
N HIS A 91 6.53 -7.10 -3.40
CA HIS A 91 7.80 -6.43 -3.71
C HIS A 91 8.27 -5.53 -2.56
N ALA A 92 7.37 -4.83 -1.88
CA ALA A 92 7.73 -4.05 -0.69
C ALA A 92 8.30 -4.95 0.42
N LEU A 93 7.67 -6.10 0.69
CA LEU A 93 8.16 -7.07 1.66
C LEU A 93 9.52 -7.66 1.25
N ALA A 94 9.70 -7.99 -0.03
CA ALA A 94 10.98 -8.45 -0.56
C ALA A 94 12.08 -7.38 -0.46
N CYS A 95 11.74 -6.11 -0.72
CA CYS A 95 12.66 -4.99 -0.53
C CYS A 95 13.12 -4.87 0.93
N TYR A 96 12.22 -5.03 1.91
CA TYR A 96 12.59 -5.03 3.32
C TYR A 96 13.46 -6.21 3.73
N ALA A 97 13.32 -7.38 3.11
CA ALA A 97 14.26 -8.47 3.28
C ALA A 97 15.68 -8.06 2.80
N GLY A 98 15.74 -7.34 1.68
CA GLY A 98 16.99 -6.72 1.19
C GLY A 98 17.55 -5.69 2.18
N VAL A 99 16.72 -4.74 2.65
CA VAL A 99 17.14 -3.75 3.68
C VAL A 99 17.73 -4.46 4.89
N SER A 100 17.09 -5.52 5.36
CA SER A 100 17.56 -6.31 6.49
C SER A 100 18.92 -6.96 6.24
N SER A 101 19.18 -7.45 5.03
CA SER A 101 20.45 -8.09 4.68
C SER A 101 21.64 -7.11 4.66
N PHE A 102 21.38 -5.85 4.36
CA PHE A 102 22.39 -4.79 4.43
C PHE A 102 22.61 -4.28 5.86
N GLY A 103 21.59 -4.33 6.72
CA GLY A 103 21.69 -3.91 8.11
C GLY A 103 22.19 -2.48 8.27
N THR A 104 23.22 -2.28 9.11
CA THR A 104 23.79 -0.97 9.40
C THR A 104 24.59 -0.34 8.25
N LEU A 105 24.81 -1.04 7.15
CA LEU A 105 25.42 -0.47 5.95
C LEU A 105 24.48 0.52 5.24
N ILE A 106 23.19 0.53 5.60
CA ILE A 106 22.22 1.52 5.11
C ILE A 106 22.26 2.73 6.06
N GLN A 107 23.06 3.73 5.73
CA GLN A 107 23.19 4.94 6.55
C GLN A 107 22.11 5.99 6.27
N GLN A 108 21.49 5.98 5.08
CA GLN A 108 20.59 7.05 4.62
C GLN A 108 19.10 6.75 4.82
N ASP A 109 18.72 5.50 5.08
CA ASP A 109 17.34 5.06 5.22
C ASP A 109 17.10 4.46 6.62
N VAL A 110 17.31 5.27 7.65
CA VAL A 110 17.19 4.82 9.07
C VAL A 110 15.80 4.32 9.39
N GLU A 111 14.77 4.97 8.86
CA GLU A 111 13.37 4.57 9.04
C GLU A 111 13.08 3.23 8.35
N MET A 112 13.61 3.01 7.14
CA MET A 112 13.51 1.73 6.45
C MET A 112 14.12 0.61 7.30
N LEU A 113 15.30 0.86 7.89
CA LEU A 113 15.95 -0.13 8.75
C LEU A 113 15.17 -0.41 10.04
N LYS A 114 14.53 0.60 10.64
CA LYS A 114 13.65 0.40 11.81
C LYS A 114 12.49 -0.51 11.47
N ILE A 115 11.79 -0.24 10.34
CA ILE A 115 10.67 -1.06 9.87
C ILE A 115 11.15 -2.48 9.52
N ALA A 116 12.30 -2.62 8.86
CA ALA A 116 12.89 -3.93 8.56
C ALA A 116 13.15 -4.76 9.81
N LYS A 117 13.70 -4.14 10.86
CA LYS A 117 13.90 -4.79 12.17
C LYS A 117 12.58 -5.17 12.83
N ALA A 118 11.56 -4.32 12.74
CA ALA A 118 10.23 -4.62 13.24
C ALA A 118 9.62 -5.82 12.51
N LEU A 119 9.76 -5.92 11.19
CA LEU A 119 9.31 -7.05 10.39
C LEU A 119 10.02 -8.37 10.77
N GLN A 120 11.30 -8.33 11.07
CA GLN A 120 12.08 -9.50 11.50
C GLN A 120 11.81 -9.92 12.95
N SER A 121 11.43 -8.98 13.80
CA SER A 121 11.04 -9.30 15.16
C SER A 121 9.75 -10.12 15.11
N LYS A 122 9.64 -11.19 15.91
CA LYS A 122 8.44 -12.06 15.99
C LYS A 122 7.12 -11.32 16.33
N ARG A 123 7.13 -9.98 16.33
CA ARG A 123 5.97 -9.14 16.63
C ARG A 123 4.79 -9.32 15.68
N TYR A 124 5.05 -9.62 14.39
CA TYR A 124 3.99 -9.82 13.39
C TYR A 124 3.38 -11.22 13.36
N SER A 125 4.00 -12.19 13.98
CA SER A 125 3.50 -13.56 14.04
C SER A 125 2.46 -13.75 15.11
N SER A 126 2.14 -12.73 15.87
CA SER A 126 1.37 -12.86 17.09
C SER A 126 0.04 -12.09 17.01
N GLU A 127 -0.81 -12.44 17.94
CA GLU A 127 -2.07 -11.78 18.21
C GLU A 127 -1.92 -10.28 18.56
N THR A 128 -0.69 -9.81 18.79
CA THR A 128 -0.40 -8.48 19.33
C THR A 128 -0.15 -7.41 18.28
N LYS A 129 0.48 -7.73 17.13
CA LYS A 129 0.75 -6.75 16.09
C LYS A 129 0.11 -7.16 14.76
N LYS A 130 -0.69 -6.27 14.19
CA LYS A 130 -1.47 -6.54 12.97
C LYS A 130 -0.79 -5.97 11.75
N LEU A 131 -0.85 -6.69 10.64
CA LEU A 131 -0.44 -6.22 9.33
C LEU A 131 -1.67 -5.76 8.55
N TYR A 132 -1.66 -4.50 8.11
CA TYR A 132 -2.70 -3.91 7.28
C TYR A 132 -2.15 -3.62 5.89
N VAL A 133 -2.94 -3.97 4.88
CA VAL A 133 -2.75 -3.52 3.50
C VAL A 133 -3.90 -2.56 3.19
N LEU A 134 -3.59 -1.30 3.01
CA LEU A 134 -4.57 -0.26 2.73
C LEU A 134 -4.41 0.21 1.29
N LEU A 135 -5.48 0.10 0.51
CA LEU A 135 -5.60 0.80 -0.75
C LEU A 135 -6.43 2.06 -0.50
N TYR A 136 -5.77 3.21 -0.59
CA TYR A 136 -6.46 4.50 -0.60
C TYR A 136 -6.86 4.83 -2.04
N LEU A 137 -8.14 4.69 -2.32
CA LEU A 137 -8.68 4.81 -3.68
C LEU A 137 -9.70 5.95 -3.74
N GLU A 138 -9.24 7.13 -4.18
CA GLU A 138 -10.08 8.32 -4.29
C GLU A 138 -10.76 8.41 -5.64
N GLY A 139 -12.07 8.59 -5.63
CA GLY A 139 -12.89 8.75 -6.82
C GLY A 139 -14.27 8.12 -6.69
N ASP A 140 -15.15 8.43 -7.64
CA ASP A 140 -16.45 7.79 -7.82
C ASP A 140 -16.43 6.88 -9.05
N PHE A 141 -16.51 5.58 -8.83
CA PHE A 141 -16.47 4.54 -9.86
C PHE A 141 -17.85 3.99 -10.19
N SER A 142 -18.92 4.58 -9.62
CA SER A 142 -20.30 4.13 -9.85
C SER A 142 -20.66 4.09 -11.33
N CYS A 143 -21.41 3.09 -11.73
CA CYS A 143 -21.93 2.91 -13.08
C CYS A 143 -23.41 2.49 -13.02
N LYS A 144 -24.10 2.39 -14.18
CA LYS A 144 -25.52 2.08 -14.25
C LYS A 144 -25.95 0.82 -13.48
N THR A 145 -25.04 -0.14 -13.30
CA THR A 145 -25.34 -1.46 -12.72
C THR A 145 -24.69 -1.69 -11.36
N ARG A 146 -23.82 -0.79 -10.90
CA ARG A 146 -23.02 -1.01 -9.67
C ARG A 146 -22.75 0.29 -8.96
N SER A 147 -22.97 0.31 -7.64
CA SER A 147 -22.60 1.44 -6.79
C SER A 147 -21.09 1.48 -6.52
N ASN A 148 -20.59 2.64 -6.10
CA ASN A 148 -19.20 2.82 -5.71
C ASN A 148 -18.78 1.84 -4.61
N GLU A 149 -19.60 1.69 -3.56
CA GLU A 149 -19.33 0.75 -2.46
C GLU A 149 -19.21 -0.69 -2.94
N THR A 150 -20.03 -1.08 -3.93
CA THR A 150 -19.95 -2.43 -4.51
C THR A 150 -18.64 -2.66 -5.22
N ILE A 151 -18.16 -1.67 -5.98
CA ILE A 151 -16.88 -1.73 -6.70
C ILE A 151 -15.72 -1.78 -5.71
N LEU A 152 -15.68 -0.91 -4.71
CA LEU A 152 -14.63 -0.90 -3.68
C LEU A 152 -14.59 -2.23 -2.91
N ARG A 153 -15.76 -2.77 -2.54
CA ARG A 153 -15.86 -4.09 -1.89
C ARG A 153 -15.34 -5.22 -2.75
N ASP A 154 -15.61 -5.21 -4.05
CA ASP A 154 -15.11 -6.22 -4.98
C ASP A 154 -13.59 -6.14 -5.14
N ILE A 155 -13.03 -4.94 -5.26
CA ILE A 155 -11.58 -4.71 -5.30
C ILE A 155 -10.94 -5.23 -4.01
N LYS A 156 -11.47 -4.87 -2.84
CA LYS A 156 -11.03 -5.37 -1.54
C LYS A 156 -11.00 -6.90 -1.49
N SER A 157 -12.10 -7.55 -1.89
CA SER A 157 -12.21 -9.01 -1.89
C SER A 157 -11.15 -9.67 -2.80
N ARG A 158 -10.89 -9.09 -3.98
CA ARG A 158 -9.86 -9.60 -4.90
C ARG A 158 -8.45 -9.48 -4.33
N ILE A 159 -8.10 -8.32 -3.76
CA ILE A 159 -6.82 -8.12 -3.11
C ILE A 159 -6.66 -9.10 -1.94
N GLN A 160 -7.67 -9.23 -1.08
CA GLN A 160 -7.65 -10.14 0.05
C GLN A 160 -7.47 -11.60 -0.38
N ASN A 161 -8.15 -12.02 -1.46
CA ASN A 161 -8.01 -13.38 -2.00
C ASN A 161 -6.58 -13.64 -2.54
N LYS A 162 -5.97 -12.65 -3.18
CA LYS A 162 -4.60 -12.77 -3.72
C LYS A 162 -3.53 -12.70 -2.63
N LEU A 163 -3.83 -12.10 -1.48
CA LEU A 163 -2.94 -12.00 -0.30
C LEU A 163 -3.19 -13.10 0.75
N LYS A 164 -3.90 -14.17 0.44
CA LYS A 164 -4.15 -15.27 1.40
C LYS A 164 -2.88 -15.93 1.97
N TRP A 165 -1.76 -15.81 1.27
CA TRP A 165 -0.47 -16.28 1.74
C TRP A 165 0.13 -15.40 2.84
N LEU A 166 -0.38 -14.20 3.01
CA LEU A 166 0.05 -13.22 4.00
C LEU A 166 -1.06 -13.03 5.03
N HIS A 167 -0.74 -13.24 6.31
CA HIS A 167 -1.70 -13.00 7.39
C HIS A 167 -1.87 -11.51 7.62
N CYS A 168 -2.68 -10.86 6.78
CA CYS A 168 -2.94 -9.43 6.82
C CYS A 168 -4.44 -9.11 6.78
N ARG A 169 -4.78 -7.89 7.19
CA ARG A 169 -6.08 -7.28 6.96
C ARG A 169 -5.98 -6.36 5.75
N VAL A 170 -6.90 -6.51 4.81
CA VAL A 170 -6.99 -5.64 3.63
C VAL A 170 -8.14 -4.68 3.82
N ASP A 171 -7.93 -3.42 3.50
CA ASP A 171 -8.99 -2.43 3.39
C ASP A 171 -8.85 -1.53 2.17
N VAL A 172 -9.98 -1.08 1.64
CA VAL A 172 -10.06 -0.11 0.56
C VAL A 172 -10.85 1.08 1.08
N VAL A 173 -10.19 2.21 1.17
CA VAL A 173 -10.71 3.42 1.83
C VAL A 173 -10.58 4.64 0.91
N ASN A 174 -11.34 5.69 1.21
CA ASN A 174 -11.27 7.00 0.56
C ASN A 174 -11.51 8.10 1.61
N THR A 175 -11.46 9.37 1.22
CA THR A 175 -11.67 10.51 2.11
C THR A 175 -13.05 10.53 2.78
N SER A 176 -14.05 9.89 2.19
CA SER A 176 -15.40 9.83 2.77
C SER A 176 -15.56 8.73 3.82
N THR A 177 -14.72 7.68 3.77
CA THR A 177 -14.81 6.52 4.68
C THR A 177 -13.73 6.55 5.78
N HIS A 178 -12.69 7.35 5.60
CA HIS A 178 -11.58 7.48 6.54
C HIS A 178 -11.44 8.95 6.93
N ARG A 179 -11.98 9.30 8.10
CA ARG A 179 -11.79 10.61 8.76
C ARG A 179 -10.93 10.46 9.99
#